data_75340ca76e832ba7ed6be443f1baf075
#
_entry.id   75340ca76e832ba7ed6be443f1baf075
#
_cell.length_a   1.000
_cell.length_b   1.000
_cell.length_c   1.000
_cell.angle_alpha   90.00
_cell.angle_beta   90.00
_cell.angle_gamma   90.00
#
_symmetry.space_group_name_H-M   'P 1'
#
loop_
_entity.id
_entity.type
_entity.pdbx_description
1 polymer ?
#
loop_
_entity_poly.entity_id
_entity_poly.type
_entity_poly.pdbx_seq_one_letter_code
_entity_poly.pdbx_strand_id
1 'polypeptide(L)'
;MWFGAFALLPIDWASALGGAIGRIIGPHLGISNRARHNIKRAFPELSESDVAHVVARMWDNLGRVAAEYSHLRNIRVFEPGGRVETHGFEHMDRAVAAGRRMIIFSGHIANWEIGMLAAVQYGISVAQIYRAANNPLVDRMITRFRGDAGELIPKGAVAARRAIATLRRGAHLTMLADQKMNDGIQVPFFGRPAMTASALAALALRFDCDVLPARVERLDGARFRLTVFPPLPLPRTGDSHADAAALMAQVNAILERWIRDRPEQWFWVHRRWPD
;
A
#
# COMPACT_ATOMS: atom_id res chain seq x y z
N MET A 1 -17.90 5.12 17.07
CA MET A 1 -17.70 6.20 18.04
C MET A 1 -16.26 6.72 18.10
N TRP A 2 -15.22 5.90 18.15
CA TRP A 2 -13.81 6.35 18.34
C TRP A 2 -13.29 7.31 17.26
N PHE A 3 -13.63 7.09 15.98
CA PHE A 3 -13.15 7.94 14.87
C PHE A 3 -13.71 9.37 14.90
N GLY A 4 -14.93 9.57 15.43
CA GLY A 4 -15.48 10.92 15.60
C GLY A 4 -14.69 11.76 16.61
N ALA A 5 -14.13 11.13 17.65
CA ALA A 5 -13.31 11.82 18.63
C ALA A 5 -11.98 12.32 18.03
N PHE A 6 -11.33 11.51 17.18
CA PHE A 6 -10.10 11.95 16.48
C PHE A 6 -10.34 13.10 15.52
N ALA A 7 -11.52 13.18 14.90
CA ALA A 7 -11.86 14.30 13.99
C ALA A 7 -11.96 15.67 14.69
N LEU A 8 -12.13 15.68 16.01
CA LEU A 8 -12.19 16.93 16.81
C LEU A 8 -10.80 17.46 17.19
N LEU A 9 -9.76 16.64 17.08
CA LEU A 9 -8.39 17.01 17.41
C LEU A 9 -7.65 17.52 16.17
N PRO A 10 -6.67 18.43 16.31
CA PRO A 10 -5.71 18.67 15.25
C PRO A 10 -5.04 17.37 14.82
N ILE A 11 -4.74 17.21 13.52
CA ILE A 11 -4.22 15.96 12.94
C ILE A 11 -2.97 15.44 13.67
N ASP A 12 -2.07 16.33 14.10
CA ASP A 12 -0.84 15.93 14.79
C ASP A 12 -1.13 15.32 16.17
N TRP A 13 -2.11 15.87 16.88
CA TRP A 13 -2.57 15.35 18.16
C TRP A 13 -3.34 14.03 17.99
N ALA A 14 -4.20 13.96 16.97
CA ALA A 14 -4.92 12.74 16.63
C ALA A 14 -3.94 11.60 16.30
N SER A 15 -2.96 11.89 15.42
CA SER A 15 -1.92 10.94 15.04
C SER A 15 -1.08 10.50 16.25
N ALA A 16 -0.61 11.44 17.08
CA ALA A 16 0.19 11.13 18.26
C ALA A 16 -0.57 10.25 19.26
N LEU A 17 -1.83 10.60 19.55
CA LEU A 17 -2.68 9.83 20.46
C LEU A 17 -2.97 8.43 19.90
N GLY A 18 -3.34 8.34 18.61
CA GLY A 18 -3.57 7.05 17.95
C GLY A 18 -2.33 6.17 17.98
N GLY A 19 -1.15 6.75 17.71
CA GLY A 19 0.13 6.05 17.79
C GLY A 19 0.44 5.56 19.21
N ALA A 20 0.25 6.40 20.23
CA ALA A 20 0.47 6.01 21.63
C ALA A 20 -0.45 4.85 22.05
N ILE A 21 -1.74 4.92 21.71
CA ILE A 21 -2.70 3.84 21.97
C ILE A 21 -2.26 2.55 21.26
N GLY A 22 -1.91 2.64 19.98
CA GLY A 22 -1.42 1.50 19.19
C GLY A 22 -0.18 0.85 19.83
N ARG A 23 0.81 1.66 20.19
CA ARG A 23 2.08 1.20 20.78
C ARG A 23 1.89 0.53 22.14
N ILE A 24 0.95 1.00 22.96
CA ILE A 24 0.72 0.45 24.32
C ILE A 24 -0.13 -0.82 24.22
N ILE A 25 -1.23 -0.81 23.45
CA ILE A 25 -2.19 -1.92 23.44
C ILE A 25 -1.79 -2.99 22.42
N GLY A 26 -1.32 -2.58 21.25
CA GLY A 26 -1.09 -3.45 20.10
C GLY A 26 -0.20 -4.66 20.38
N PRO A 27 0.98 -4.51 21.03
CA PRO A 27 1.88 -5.62 21.31
C PRO A 27 1.26 -6.74 22.15
N HIS A 28 0.22 -6.46 22.92
CA HIS A 28 -0.48 -7.41 23.79
C HIS A 28 -1.65 -8.13 23.07
N LEU A 29 -2.00 -7.72 21.88
CA LEU A 29 -3.04 -8.40 21.08
C LEU A 29 -2.51 -9.74 20.55
N GLY A 30 -3.35 -10.78 20.58
CA GLY A 30 -2.96 -12.12 20.09
C GLY A 30 -2.43 -12.14 18.65
N ILE A 31 -2.92 -11.22 17.80
CA ILE A 31 -2.45 -11.08 16.41
C ILE A 31 -0.98 -10.63 16.31
N SER A 32 -0.42 -10.03 17.37
CA SER A 32 0.99 -9.60 17.41
C SER A 32 1.96 -10.78 17.40
N ASN A 33 1.53 -11.99 17.81
CA ASN A 33 2.34 -13.20 17.68
C ASN A 33 2.64 -13.51 16.20
N ARG A 34 1.68 -13.25 15.31
CA ARG A 34 1.91 -13.37 13.86
C ARG A 34 2.91 -12.34 13.36
N ALA A 35 2.81 -11.10 13.83
CA ALA A 35 3.79 -10.07 13.45
C ALA A 35 5.20 -10.47 13.89
N ARG A 36 5.38 -10.94 15.15
CA ARG A 36 6.68 -11.44 15.65
C ARG A 36 7.22 -12.58 14.80
N HIS A 37 6.35 -13.56 14.49
CA HIS A 37 6.73 -14.69 13.64
C HIS A 37 7.14 -14.25 12.22
N ASN A 38 6.39 -13.35 11.59
CA ASN A 38 6.71 -12.84 10.27
C ASN A 38 8.03 -12.05 10.26
N ILE A 39 8.26 -11.19 11.27
CA ILE A 39 9.50 -10.41 11.41
C ILE A 39 10.69 -11.34 11.56
N LYS A 40 10.62 -12.33 12.44
CA LYS A 40 11.72 -13.32 12.62
C LYS A 40 12.02 -14.11 11.34
N ARG A 41 11.00 -14.40 10.56
CA ARG A 41 11.18 -15.07 9.26
C ARG A 41 11.83 -14.18 8.23
N ALA A 42 11.55 -12.88 8.25
CA ALA A 42 12.10 -11.91 7.30
C ALA A 42 13.51 -11.43 7.72
N PHE A 43 13.76 -11.36 9.03
CA PHE A 43 14.97 -10.86 9.66
C PHE A 43 15.44 -11.85 10.75
N PRO A 44 16.00 -13.01 10.34
CA PRO A 44 16.42 -14.03 11.31
C PRO A 44 17.56 -13.56 12.22
N GLU A 45 18.28 -12.52 11.83
CA GLU A 45 19.37 -11.88 12.57
C GLU A 45 18.91 -11.01 13.75
N LEU A 46 17.64 -10.58 13.78
CA LEU A 46 17.15 -9.69 14.83
C LEU A 46 17.00 -10.41 16.17
N SER A 47 17.44 -9.74 17.24
CA SER A 47 17.20 -10.19 18.61
C SER A 47 15.71 -10.12 18.99
N GLU A 48 15.32 -10.82 20.06
CA GLU A 48 13.94 -10.75 20.58
C GLU A 48 13.53 -9.33 20.96
N SER A 49 14.47 -8.54 21.51
CA SER A 49 14.24 -7.13 21.84
C SER A 49 14.01 -6.27 20.60
N ASP A 50 14.77 -6.50 19.53
CA ASP A 50 14.58 -5.76 18.26
C ASP A 50 13.25 -6.11 17.62
N VAL A 51 12.88 -7.39 17.60
CA VAL A 51 11.57 -7.84 17.13
C VAL A 51 10.44 -7.19 17.93
N ALA A 52 10.56 -7.16 19.26
CA ALA A 52 9.57 -6.50 20.12
C ALA A 52 9.47 -5.00 19.83
N HIS A 53 10.62 -4.35 19.60
CA HIS A 53 10.69 -2.93 19.22
C HIS A 53 9.98 -2.67 17.88
N VAL A 54 10.27 -3.46 16.83
CA VAL A 54 9.60 -3.35 15.52
C VAL A 54 8.10 -3.54 15.66
N VAL A 55 7.64 -4.54 16.45
CA VAL A 55 6.21 -4.76 16.70
C VAL A 55 5.56 -3.56 17.37
N ALA A 56 6.18 -2.99 18.40
CA ALA A 56 5.63 -1.83 19.09
C ALA A 56 5.54 -0.60 18.17
N ARG A 57 6.57 -0.37 17.34
CA ARG A 57 6.60 0.73 16.36
C ARG A 57 5.64 0.50 15.19
N MET A 58 5.45 -0.73 14.75
CA MET A 58 4.41 -1.08 13.76
C MET A 58 3.01 -0.73 14.29
N TRP A 59 2.72 -1.03 15.55
CA TRP A 59 1.45 -0.68 16.15
C TRP A 59 1.29 0.83 16.37
N ASP A 60 2.38 1.56 16.70
CA ASP A 60 2.39 3.02 16.71
C ASP A 60 1.98 3.55 15.32
N ASN A 61 2.64 3.08 14.26
CA ASN A 61 2.29 3.49 12.90
C ASN A 61 0.84 3.17 12.54
N LEU A 62 0.35 1.97 12.83
CA LEU A 62 -1.02 1.55 12.53
C LEU A 62 -2.06 2.36 13.31
N GLY A 63 -1.78 2.66 14.59
CA GLY A 63 -2.63 3.53 15.42
C GLY A 63 -2.71 4.95 14.86
N ARG A 64 -1.57 5.50 14.39
CA ARG A 64 -1.54 6.79 13.68
C ARG A 64 -2.39 6.75 12.41
N VAL A 65 -2.20 5.74 11.56
CA VAL A 65 -3.00 5.57 10.34
C VAL A 65 -4.50 5.56 10.67
N ALA A 66 -4.91 4.79 11.67
CA ALA A 66 -6.31 4.72 12.09
C ALA A 66 -6.88 6.09 12.51
N ALA A 67 -6.13 6.88 13.29
CA ALA A 67 -6.55 8.21 13.71
C ALA A 67 -6.57 9.22 12.54
N GLU A 68 -5.59 9.13 11.64
CA GLU A 68 -5.45 10.00 10.47
C GLU A 68 -6.56 9.81 9.42
N TYR A 69 -7.27 8.67 9.41
CA TYR A 69 -8.41 8.45 8.51
C TYR A 69 -9.46 9.56 8.61
N SER A 70 -9.71 10.10 9.81
CA SER A 70 -10.66 11.20 10.02
C SER A 70 -10.21 12.52 9.36
N HIS A 71 -8.95 12.64 8.99
CA HIS A 71 -8.33 13.84 8.44
C HIS A 71 -7.91 13.71 6.97
N LEU A 72 -8.08 12.53 6.34
CA LEU A 72 -7.60 12.30 4.96
C LEU A 72 -8.09 13.35 3.97
N ARG A 73 -9.35 13.80 4.11
CA ARG A 73 -9.93 14.83 3.23
C ARG A 73 -9.26 16.20 3.35
N ASN A 74 -8.60 16.45 4.47
CA ASN A 74 -7.94 17.74 4.76
C ASN A 74 -6.46 17.73 4.38
N ILE A 75 -5.90 16.57 4.02
CA ILE A 75 -4.50 16.47 3.59
C ILE A 75 -4.39 16.92 2.14
N ARG A 76 -3.62 18.00 1.91
CA ARG A 76 -3.25 18.47 0.59
C ARG A 76 -1.87 17.92 0.26
N VAL A 77 -1.81 17.03 -0.76
CA VAL A 77 -0.55 16.33 -1.10
C VAL A 77 0.44 17.26 -1.79
N PHE A 78 -0.06 18.14 -2.65
CA PHE A 78 0.78 19.03 -3.48
C PHE A 78 0.87 20.45 -2.93
N GLU A 79 0.58 20.66 -1.66
CA GLU A 79 0.73 21.97 -1.01
C GLU A 79 2.21 22.23 -0.70
N PRO A 80 2.80 23.33 -1.21
CA PRO A 80 4.19 23.68 -0.91
C PRO A 80 4.41 23.87 0.60
N GLY A 81 5.42 23.19 1.16
CA GLY A 81 5.68 23.19 2.61
C GLY A 81 4.62 22.45 3.45
N GLY A 82 3.68 21.76 2.79
CA GLY A 82 2.63 20.99 3.41
C GLY A 82 3.11 19.71 4.10
N ARG A 83 2.20 18.77 4.31
CA ARG A 83 2.47 17.53 5.05
C ARG A 83 3.11 16.44 4.23
N VAL A 84 3.11 16.56 2.91
CA VAL A 84 3.61 15.53 2.01
C VAL A 84 4.70 16.10 1.10
N GLU A 85 5.92 15.58 1.24
CA GLU A 85 7.00 15.81 0.27
C GLU A 85 6.76 14.89 -0.92
N THR A 86 6.76 15.43 -2.13
CA THR A 86 6.50 14.66 -3.36
C THR A 86 7.73 14.63 -4.27
N HIS A 87 8.05 13.42 -4.78
CA HIS A 87 9.20 13.20 -5.66
C HIS A 87 8.83 12.26 -6.81
N GLY A 88 9.47 12.44 -7.99
CA GLY A 88 9.41 11.52 -9.11
C GLY A 88 8.09 11.54 -9.90
N PHE A 89 7.25 12.55 -9.71
CA PHE A 89 5.97 12.66 -10.42
C PHE A 89 6.15 12.88 -11.93
N GLU A 90 7.32 13.35 -12.36
CA GLU A 90 7.69 13.45 -13.78
C GLU A 90 7.64 12.09 -14.53
N HIS A 91 7.68 10.96 -13.81
CA HIS A 91 7.44 9.64 -14.41
C HIS A 91 5.98 9.48 -14.83
N MET A 92 5.06 9.99 -14.03
CA MET A 92 3.63 9.99 -14.36
C MET A 92 3.33 10.97 -15.50
N ASP A 93 3.94 12.17 -15.48
CA ASP A 93 3.79 13.17 -16.55
C ASP A 93 4.21 12.61 -17.90
N ARG A 94 5.34 11.90 -17.94
CA ARG A 94 5.83 11.24 -19.16
C ARG A 94 4.85 10.18 -19.66
N ALA A 95 4.30 9.36 -18.77
CA ALA A 95 3.34 8.33 -19.15
C ALA A 95 2.03 8.95 -19.69
N VAL A 96 1.52 10.00 -19.03
CA VAL A 96 0.33 10.73 -19.47
C VAL A 96 0.56 11.39 -20.83
N ALA A 97 1.67 12.11 -21.01
CA ALA A 97 2.03 12.77 -22.28
C ALA A 97 2.19 11.77 -23.43
N ALA A 98 2.65 10.56 -23.14
CA ALA A 98 2.77 9.47 -24.13
C ALA A 98 1.46 8.70 -24.35
N GLY A 99 0.35 9.08 -23.70
CA GLY A 99 -0.93 8.36 -23.77
C GLY A 99 -0.88 6.95 -23.19
N ARG A 100 0.08 6.65 -22.32
CA ARG A 100 0.28 5.32 -21.74
C ARG A 100 -0.59 5.12 -20.52
N ARG A 101 -1.10 3.91 -20.36
CA ARG A 101 -1.81 3.49 -19.14
C ARG A 101 -0.81 3.16 -18.06
N MET A 102 -1.15 3.47 -16.81
CA MET A 102 -0.30 3.17 -15.67
C MET A 102 -0.98 2.17 -14.72
N ILE A 103 -0.18 1.29 -14.14
CA ILE A 103 -0.52 0.54 -12.94
C ILE A 103 0.45 0.97 -11.84
N ILE A 104 -0.04 1.79 -10.92
CA ILE A 104 0.74 2.29 -9.80
C ILE A 104 0.61 1.31 -8.65
N PHE A 105 1.71 0.77 -8.14
CA PHE A 105 1.66 -0.14 -7.01
C PHE A 105 2.41 0.39 -5.80
N SER A 106 1.92 -0.02 -4.63
CA SER A 106 2.53 0.22 -3.33
C SER A 106 2.36 -0.99 -2.42
N GLY A 107 2.73 -0.86 -1.15
CA GLY A 107 2.45 -1.80 -0.07
C GLY A 107 1.69 -1.13 1.07
N HIS A 108 1.26 -1.92 2.07
CA HIS A 108 0.68 -1.41 3.32
C HIS A 108 1.79 -0.83 4.22
N ILE A 109 2.47 0.23 3.75
CA ILE A 109 3.61 0.90 4.38
C ILE A 109 3.19 2.31 4.79
N ALA A 110 3.61 2.76 5.95
CA ALA A 110 3.30 4.08 6.51
C ALA A 110 1.78 4.36 6.52
N ASN A 111 1.34 5.49 5.99
CA ASN A 111 -0.07 5.73 5.67
C ASN A 111 -0.29 5.58 4.16
N TRP A 112 -0.55 4.36 3.72
CA TRP A 112 -0.73 4.00 2.31
C TRP A 112 -1.90 4.73 1.62
N GLU A 113 -2.82 5.34 2.37
CA GLU A 113 -3.92 6.14 1.81
C GLU A 113 -3.42 7.42 1.12
N ILE A 114 -2.25 7.94 1.52
CA ILE A 114 -1.62 9.11 0.91
C ILE A 114 -1.33 8.87 -0.58
N GLY A 115 -0.93 7.66 -0.98
CA GLY A 115 -0.67 7.32 -2.38
C GLY A 115 -1.92 7.43 -3.25
N MET A 116 -3.07 6.94 -2.74
CA MET A 116 -4.35 7.08 -3.46
C MET A 116 -4.84 8.52 -3.49
N LEU A 117 -4.74 9.21 -2.36
CA LEU A 117 -5.09 10.63 -2.26
C LEU A 117 -4.27 11.48 -3.26
N ALA A 118 -2.97 11.18 -3.40
CA ALA A 118 -2.10 11.83 -4.37
C ALA A 118 -2.58 11.61 -5.80
N ALA A 119 -2.88 10.37 -6.19
CA ALA A 119 -3.33 10.07 -7.55
C ALA A 119 -4.58 10.87 -7.93
N VAL A 120 -5.54 11.00 -7.01
CA VAL A 120 -6.75 11.79 -7.22
C VAL A 120 -6.46 13.29 -7.28
N GLN A 121 -5.68 13.81 -6.35
CA GLN A 121 -5.33 15.25 -6.33
C GLN A 121 -4.42 15.65 -7.49
N TYR A 122 -3.70 14.69 -8.07
CA TYR A 122 -2.92 14.89 -9.30
C TYR A 122 -3.81 15.05 -10.55
N GLY A 123 -5.09 14.70 -10.45
CA GLY A 123 -6.06 14.89 -11.53
C GLY A 123 -6.09 13.79 -12.57
N ILE A 124 -5.46 12.63 -12.33
CA ILE A 124 -5.55 11.48 -13.23
C ILE A 124 -6.80 10.63 -12.95
N SER A 125 -7.40 10.09 -14.02
CA SER A 125 -8.49 9.13 -13.86
C SER A 125 -7.95 7.78 -13.38
N VAL A 126 -8.20 7.44 -12.12
CA VAL A 126 -7.63 6.26 -11.48
C VAL A 126 -8.68 5.44 -10.76
N ALA A 127 -8.56 4.11 -10.82
CA ALA A 127 -9.34 3.20 -10.00
C ALA A 127 -8.43 2.41 -9.05
N GLN A 128 -8.84 2.27 -7.79
CA GLN A 128 -8.13 1.50 -6.78
C GLN A 128 -8.73 0.10 -6.63
N ILE A 129 -7.89 -0.93 -6.81
CA ILE A 129 -8.24 -2.29 -6.44
C ILE A 129 -7.97 -2.46 -4.94
N TYR A 130 -9.01 -2.71 -4.15
CA TYR A 130 -8.91 -2.83 -2.70
C TYR A 130 -9.60 -4.07 -2.16
N ARG A 131 -9.22 -4.51 -0.96
CA ARG A 131 -9.95 -5.52 -0.22
C ARG A 131 -10.94 -4.81 0.71
N ALA A 132 -12.23 -5.07 0.52
CA ALA A 132 -13.25 -4.61 1.44
C ALA A 132 -12.99 -5.16 2.86
N ALA A 133 -13.24 -4.33 3.88
CA ALA A 133 -13.11 -4.77 5.25
C ALA A 133 -14.16 -5.85 5.56
N ASN A 134 -13.78 -6.86 6.37
CA ASN A 134 -14.70 -7.94 6.75
C ASN A 134 -15.93 -7.44 7.53
N ASN A 135 -15.79 -6.31 8.24
CA ASN A 135 -16.88 -5.65 8.93
C ASN A 135 -17.47 -4.55 8.02
N PRO A 136 -18.77 -4.67 7.60
CA PRO A 136 -19.40 -3.71 6.70
C PRO A 136 -19.44 -2.27 7.24
N LEU A 137 -19.49 -2.11 8.58
CA LEU A 137 -19.47 -0.78 9.21
C LEU A 137 -18.08 -0.13 9.05
N VAL A 138 -17.03 -0.92 9.20
CA VAL A 138 -15.65 -0.46 8.99
C VAL A 138 -15.42 -0.14 7.51
N ASP A 139 -15.93 -0.96 6.59
CA ASP A 139 -15.81 -0.73 5.16
C ASP A 139 -16.53 0.56 4.73
N ARG A 140 -17.77 0.76 5.19
CA ARG A 140 -18.52 2.01 4.95
C ARG A 140 -17.80 3.23 5.52
N MET A 141 -17.16 3.09 6.67
CA MET A 141 -16.42 4.16 7.29
C MET A 141 -15.16 4.50 6.46
N ILE A 142 -14.39 3.50 6.08
CA ILE A 142 -13.21 3.67 5.22
C ILE A 142 -13.59 4.34 3.90
N THR A 143 -14.64 3.85 3.23
CA THR A 143 -15.11 4.44 1.97
C THR A 143 -15.63 5.87 2.16
N ARG A 144 -16.33 6.16 3.29
CA ARG A 144 -16.76 7.52 3.61
C ARG A 144 -15.59 8.48 3.83
N PHE A 145 -14.52 8.04 4.51
CA PHE A 145 -13.35 8.88 4.78
C PHE A 145 -12.46 9.07 3.54
N ARG A 146 -12.41 8.08 2.66
CA ARG A 146 -11.75 8.22 1.35
C ARG A 146 -12.44 9.26 0.47
N GLY A 147 -13.75 9.48 0.66
CA GLY A 147 -14.52 10.49 -0.07
C GLY A 147 -14.54 10.21 -1.56
N ASP A 148 -14.35 11.28 -2.36
CA ASP A 148 -14.34 11.20 -3.83
C ASP A 148 -12.97 10.72 -4.37
N ALA A 149 -12.27 9.86 -3.63
CA ALA A 149 -10.92 9.37 -3.93
C ALA A 149 -10.91 8.37 -5.11
N GLY A 150 -11.57 8.68 -6.21
CA GLY A 150 -11.60 7.86 -7.42
C GLY A 150 -12.49 6.62 -7.33
N GLU A 151 -12.48 5.81 -8.38
CA GLU A 151 -13.26 4.57 -8.43
C GLU A 151 -12.66 3.50 -7.53
N LEU A 152 -13.46 2.93 -6.61
CA LEU A 152 -13.06 1.80 -5.78
C LEU A 152 -13.53 0.48 -6.38
N ILE A 153 -12.62 -0.44 -6.64
CA ILE A 153 -12.89 -1.78 -7.17
C ILE A 153 -12.63 -2.81 -6.07
N PRO A 154 -13.67 -3.36 -5.42
CA PRO A 154 -13.47 -4.39 -4.42
C PRO A 154 -12.97 -5.69 -5.06
N LYS A 155 -11.97 -6.35 -4.44
CA LYS A 155 -11.47 -7.67 -4.87
C LYS A 155 -12.61 -8.69 -4.92
N GLY A 156 -12.57 -9.58 -5.91
CA GLY A 156 -13.57 -10.62 -6.12
C GLY A 156 -13.81 -10.89 -7.61
N ALA A 157 -14.79 -11.70 -7.94
CA ALA A 157 -15.07 -12.15 -9.31
C ALA A 157 -15.34 -11.03 -10.32
N VAL A 158 -15.82 -9.86 -9.86
CA VAL A 158 -16.13 -8.70 -10.69
C VAL A 158 -14.91 -7.79 -10.86
N ALA A 159 -13.92 -7.86 -9.97
CA ALA A 159 -12.77 -6.96 -9.96
C ALA A 159 -11.97 -6.99 -11.26
N ALA A 160 -11.70 -8.18 -11.78
CA ALA A 160 -10.94 -8.33 -13.02
C ALA A 160 -11.65 -7.66 -14.21
N ARG A 161 -12.97 -7.83 -14.34
CA ARG A 161 -13.75 -7.19 -15.40
C ARG A 161 -13.75 -5.67 -15.29
N ARG A 162 -13.90 -5.13 -14.07
CA ARG A 162 -13.86 -3.68 -13.82
C ARG A 162 -12.47 -3.10 -14.09
N ALA A 163 -11.40 -3.76 -13.64
CA ALA A 163 -10.03 -3.34 -13.92
C ALA A 163 -9.74 -3.31 -15.43
N ILE A 164 -10.17 -4.34 -16.18
CA ILE A 164 -10.06 -4.37 -17.64
C ILE A 164 -10.84 -3.21 -18.28
N ALA A 165 -12.08 -2.97 -17.84
CA ALA A 165 -12.88 -1.87 -18.35
C ALA A 165 -12.24 -0.50 -18.06
N THR A 166 -11.64 -0.33 -16.87
CA THR A 166 -10.88 0.86 -16.49
C THR A 166 -9.71 1.11 -17.44
N LEU A 167 -8.87 0.10 -17.67
CA LEU A 167 -7.73 0.24 -18.59
C LEU A 167 -8.18 0.46 -20.06
N ARG A 168 -9.28 -0.18 -20.51
CA ARG A 168 -9.81 0.02 -21.87
C ARG A 168 -10.28 1.44 -22.15
N ARG A 169 -10.82 2.15 -21.18
CA ARG A 169 -11.20 3.56 -21.33
C ARG A 169 -10.06 4.56 -21.11
N GLY A 170 -8.82 4.08 -21.03
CA GLY A 170 -7.63 4.92 -20.88
C GLY A 170 -7.34 5.38 -19.47
N ALA A 171 -8.12 4.94 -18.47
CA ALA A 171 -7.86 5.25 -17.08
C ALA A 171 -6.75 4.35 -16.48
N HIS A 172 -6.27 4.70 -15.29
CA HIS A 172 -5.16 4.06 -14.62
C HIS A 172 -5.63 3.20 -13.44
N LEU A 173 -4.74 2.33 -12.93
CA LEU A 173 -5.04 1.52 -11.74
C LEU A 173 -4.04 1.82 -10.63
N THR A 174 -4.51 1.76 -9.38
CA THR A 174 -3.65 1.66 -8.20
C THR A 174 -3.95 0.38 -7.44
N MET A 175 -2.92 -0.22 -6.84
CA MET A 175 -3.10 -1.42 -6.02
C MET A 175 -1.99 -1.59 -4.99
N LEU A 176 -2.36 -2.17 -3.85
CA LEU A 176 -1.40 -2.64 -2.85
C LEU A 176 -1.06 -4.09 -3.16
N ALA A 177 0.23 -4.38 -3.42
CA ALA A 177 0.70 -5.65 -3.99
C ALA A 177 1.33 -6.61 -2.97
N ASP A 178 1.36 -6.26 -1.69
CA ASP A 178 2.12 -6.92 -0.63
C ASP A 178 1.36 -8.01 0.14
N GLN A 179 0.07 -8.22 -0.12
CA GLN A 179 -0.72 -9.22 0.59
C GLN A 179 -0.76 -10.57 -0.12
N LYS A 180 -0.93 -11.65 0.69
CA LYS A 180 -1.13 -13.01 0.18
C LYS A 180 -2.39 -13.11 -0.66
N MET A 181 -2.31 -13.86 -1.76
CA MET A 181 -3.45 -14.30 -2.56
C MET A 181 -3.44 -15.83 -2.64
N ASN A 182 -4.51 -16.50 -2.21
CA ASN A 182 -4.52 -17.95 -2.13
C ASN A 182 -4.43 -18.66 -3.50
N ASP A 183 -4.99 -18.04 -4.52
CA ASP A 183 -4.96 -18.43 -5.93
C ASP A 183 -3.91 -17.67 -6.75
N GLY A 184 -2.91 -17.08 -6.07
CA GLY A 184 -1.81 -16.38 -6.68
C GLY A 184 -0.71 -17.31 -7.19
N ILE A 185 0.38 -16.70 -7.63
CA ILE A 185 1.60 -17.40 -8.04
C ILE A 185 2.65 -17.38 -6.92
N GLN A 186 3.46 -18.43 -6.87
CA GLN A 186 4.54 -18.51 -5.89
C GLN A 186 5.75 -17.70 -6.36
N VAL A 187 6.06 -16.63 -5.64
CA VAL A 187 7.16 -15.70 -5.96
C VAL A 187 7.99 -15.46 -4.70
N PRO A 188 9.33 -15.37 -4.79
CA PRO A 188 10.17 -15.06 -3.63
C PRO A 188 9.81 -13.73 -2.97
N PHE A 189 9.82 -13.72 -1.63
CA PHE A 189 9.69 -12.54 -0.80
C PHE A 189 10.44 -12.76 0.51
N PHE A 190 11.45 -11.95 0.81
CA PHE A 190 12.44 -12.18 1.87
C PHE A 190 13.10 -13.57 1.76
N GLY A 191 13.52 -13.93 0.52
CA GLY A 191 14.13 -15.22 0.23
C GLY A 191 13.22 -16.44 0.40
N ARG A 192 11.93 -16.26 0.67
CA ARG A 192 10.96 -17.34 0.94
C ARG A 192 9.84 -17.34 -0.10
N PRO A 193 9.33 -18.51 -0.48
CA PRO A 193 8.16 -18.59 -1.36
C PRO A 193 6.95 -17.91 -0.73
N ALA A 194 6.30 -17.01 -1.47
CA ALA A 194 5.11 -16.30 -1.02
C ALA A 194 4.05 -16.26 -2.12
N MET A 195 2.82 -16.66 -1.78
CA MET A 195 1.69 -16.61 -2.71
C MET A 195 1.33 -15.15 -3.00
N THR A 196 1.58 -14.72 -4.23
CA THR A 196 1.51 -13.33 -4.68
C THR A 196 0.45 -13.18 -5.76
N ALA A 197 -0.39 -12.13 -5.65
CA ALA A 197 -1.41 -11.85 -6.65
C ALA A 197 -0.76 -11.53 -8.02
N SER A 198 -1.10 -12.30 -9.05
CA SER A 198 -0.58 -12.10 -10.41
C SER A 198 -1.34 -11.04 -11.22
N ALA A 199 -2.45 -10.53 -10.71
CA ALA A 199 -3.33 -9.62 -11.44
C ALA A 199 -2.62 -8.36 -11.95
N LEU A 200 -1.68 -7.79 -11.17
CA LEU A 200 -0.86 -6.65 -11.59
C LEU A 200 -0.10 -7.00 -12.88
N ALA A 201 0.66 -8.09 -12.85
CA ALA A 201 1.48 -8.52 -13.99
C ALA A 201 0.63 -8.90 -15.20
N ALA A 202 -0.44 -9.65 -14.99
CA ALA A 202 -1.35 -10.06 -16.08
C ALA A 202 -1.98 -8.85 -16.80
N LEU A 203 -2.41 -7.83 -16.04
CA LEU A 203 -2.96 -6.59 -16.61
C LEU A 203 -1.88 -5.76 -17.29
N ALA A 204 -0.71 -5.59 -16.66
CA ALA A 204 0.39 -4.81 -17.22
C ALA A 204 0.87 -5.39 -18.56
N LEU A 205 1.10 -6.70 -18.63
CA LEU A 205 1.55 -7.38 -19.84
C LEU A 205 0.51 -7.36 -20.95
N ARG A 206 -0.78 -7.56 -20.58
CA ARG A 206 -1.90 -7.57 -21.55
C ARG A 206 -2.16 -6.21 -22.19
N PHE A 207 -2.07 -5.13 -21.40
CA PHE A 207 -2.43 -3.78 -21.85
C PHE A 207 -1.22 -2.90 -22.10
N ASP A 208 -0.01 -3.44 -22.00
CA ASP A 208 1.25 -2.71 -22.17
C ASP A 208 1.31 -1.47 -21.26
N CYS A 209 0.99 -1.65 -19.98
CA CYS A 209 0.96 -0.56 -19.01
C CYS A 209 2.34 -0.25 -18.45
N ASP A 210 2.61 1.01 -18.18
CA ASP A 210 3.74 1.39 -17.33
C ASP A 210 3.45 0.99 -15.89
N VAL A 211 4.32 0.17 -15.29
CA VAL A 211 4.21 -0.27 -13.90
C VAL A 211 5.07 0.61 -13.02
N LEU A 212 4.46 1.52 -12.28
CA LEU A 212 5.13 2.53 -11.47
C LEU A 212 5.11 2.16 -9.99
N PRO A 213 6.29 1.94 -9.36
CA PRO A 213 6.36 1.83 -7.92
C PRO A 213 6.08 3.19 -7.24
N ALA A 214 5.25 3.23 -6.20
CA ALA A 214 4.99 4.42 -5.41
C ALA A 214 5.16 4.11 -3.92
N ARG A 215 6.15 4.74 -3.27
CA ARG A 215 6.47 4.53 -1.86
C ARG A 215 5.94 5.69 -1.03
N VAL A 216 5.18 5.36 0.00
CA VAL A 216 4.82 6.30 1.06
C VAL A 216 5.70 6.01 2.27
N GLU A 217 6.34 7.03 2.82
CA GLU A 217 7.14 6.97 4.04
C GLU A 217 6.59 7.97 5.05
N ARG A 218 6.45 7.55 6.29
CA ARG A 218 6.21 8.47 7.40
C ARG A 218 7.57 9.04 7.84
N LEU A 219 7.72 10.35 7.82
CA LEU A 219 8.93 11.05 8.25
C LEU A 219 8.87 11.29 9.77
N ASP A 220 7.91 12.09 10.19
CA ASP A 220 7.63 12.37 11.59
C ASP A 220 6.15 12.73 11.77
N GLY A 221 5.52 12.29 12.88
CA GLY A 221 4.12 12.57 13.17
C GLY A 221 3.21 12.25 11.99
N ALA A 222 2.42 13.22 11.53
CA ALA A 222 1.57 13.15 10.34
C ALA A 222 2.21 13.85 9.12
N ARG A 223 3.52 13.71 8.94
CA ARG A 223 4.29 14.18 7.77
C ARG A 223 4.82 12.99 7.00
N PHE A 224 4.76 13.09 5.67
CA PHE A 224 5.03 11.97 4.77
C PHE A 224 5.94 12.38 3.63
N ARG A 225 6.58 11.39 3.03
CA ARG A 225 7.21 11.48 1.72
C ARG A 225 6.53 10.49 0.80
N LEU A 226 6.14 10.95 -0.39
CA LEU A 226 5.63 10.12 -1.47
C LEU A 226 6.59 10.20 -2.64
N THR A 227 7.19 9.07 -2.99
CA THR A 227 8.11 8.95 -4.12
C THR A 227 7.53 8.03 -5.18
N VAL A 228 7.38 8.52 -6.40
CA VAL A 228 7.07 7.71 -7.58
C VAL A 228 8.39 7.38 -8.28
N PHE A 229 8.63 6.10 -8.54
CA PHE A 229 9.85 5.63 -9.18
C PHE A 229 9.64 5.41 -10.69
N PRO A 230 10.74 5.30 -11.47
CA PRO A 230 10.67 4.95 -12.88
C PRO A 230 9.84 3.69 -13.14
N PRO A 231 9.19 3.58 -14.31
CA PRO A 231 8.45 2.38 -14.67
C PRO A 231 9.36 1.16 -14.74
N LEU A 232 8.84 0.01 -14.29
CA LEU A 232 9.56 -1.26 -14.37
C LEU A 232 9.65 -1.76 -15.80
N PRO A 233 10.78 -2.37 -16.20
CA PRO A 233 10.86 -3.08 -17.47
C PRO A 233 9.89 -4.26 -17.47
N LEU A 234 9.03 -4.34 -18.49
CA LEU A 234 8.14 -5.47 -18.66
C LEU A 234 8.88 -6.66 -19.30
N PRO A 235 8.90 -7.83 -18.66
CA PRO A 235 9.42 -9.07 -19.28
C PRO A 235 8.61 -9.42 -20.53
N ARG A 236 9.30 -9.90 -21.59
CA ARG A 236 8.67 -10.27 -22.85
C ARG A 236 9.40 -11.44 -23.49
N THR A 237 9.36 -12.59 -22.82
CA THR A 237 10.01 -13.83 -23.30
C THR A 237 9.13 -14.60 -24.29
N GLY A 238 7.83 -14.27 -24.36
CA GLY A 238 6.83 -15.03 -25.10
C GLY A 238 6.07 -16.05 -24.24
N ASP A 239 6.56 -16.38 -23.04
CA ASP A 239 5.84 -17.16 -22.04
C ASP A 239 5.17 -16.21 -21.04
N SER A 240 3.87 -16.02 -21.18
CA SER A 240 3.09 -15.10 -20.35
C SER A 240 3.11 -15.46 -18.86
N HIS A 241 3.31 -16.75 -18.52
CA HIS A 241 3.35 -17.20 -17.14
C HIS A 241 4.72 -16.89 -16.51
N ALA A 242 5.80 -17.18 -17.24
CA ALA A 242 7.15 -16.80 -16.84
C ALA A 242 7.31 -15.27 -16.74
N ASP A 243 6.77 -14.52 -17.70
CA ASP A 243 6.79 -13.06 -17.71
C ASP A 243 6.03 -12.47 -16.49
N ALA A 244 4.86 -13.01 -16.17
CA ALA A 244 4.11 -12.59 -15.00
C ALA A 244 4.86 -12.89 -13.69
N ALA A 245 5.49 -14.06 -13.57
CA ALA A 245 6.29 -14.42 -12.42
C ALA A 245 7.52 -13.50 -12.27
N ALA A 246 8.21 -13.21 -13.37
CA ALA A 246 9.37 -12.33 -13.38
C ALA A 246 9.00 -10.88 -12.99
N LEU A 247 7.90 -10.34 -13.49
CA LEU A 247 7.44 -9.01 -13.11
C LEU A 247 7.04 -8.95 -11.64
N MET A 248 6.32 -9.97 -11.13
CA MET A 248 5.96 -10.00 -9.71
C MET A 248 7.17 -10.21 -8.80
N ALA A 249 8.24 -10.86 -9.27
CA ALA A 249 9.51 -10.94 -8.55
C ALA A 249 10.17 -9.55 -8.41
N GLN A 250 10.15 -8.72 -9.46
CA GLN A 250 10.62 -7.33 -9.38
C GLN A 250 9.78 -6.52 -8.38
N VAL A 251 8.45 -6.65 -8.43
CA VAL A 251 7.53 -5.98 -7.49
C VAL A 251 7.85 -6.39 -6.04
N ASN A 252 7.97 -7.68 -5.77
CA ASN A 252 8.31 -8.18 -4.44
C ASN A 252 9.68 -7.68 -3.96
N ALA A 253 10.70 -7.69 -4.82
CA ALA A 253 12.04 -7.21 -4.47
C ALA A 253 12.07 -5.72 -4.10
N ILE A 254 11.25 -4.89 -4.76
CA ILE A 254 11.10 -3.48 -4.43
C ILE A 254 10.42 -3.31 -3.06
N LEU A 255 9.30 -4.00 -2.84
CA LEU A 255 8.59 -3.97 -1.57
C LEU A 255 9.47 -4.46 -0.41
N GLU A 256 10.22 -5.54 -0.62
CA GLU A 256 11.18 -6.07 0.35
C GLU A 256 12.22 -5.02 0.73
N ARG A 257 12.82 -4.33 -0.25
CA ARG A 257 13.80 -3.26 -0.01
C ARG A 257 13.21 -2.13 0.84
N TRP A 258 12.00 -1.67 0.52
CA TRP A 258 11.33 -0.62 1.29
C TRP A 258 11.02 -1.05 2.73
N ILE A 259 10.64 -2.32 2.91
CA ILE A 259 10.36 -2.87 4.23
C ILE A 259 11.66 -3.05 5.03
N ARG A 260 12.77 -3.42 4.39
CA ARG A 260 14.09 -3.50 5.05
C ARG A 260 14.57 -2.13 5.54
N ASP A 261 14.32 -1.06 4.75
CA ASP A 261 14.69 0.30 5.14
C ASP A 261 13.88 0.80 6.36
N ARG A 262 12.60 0.45 6.43
CA ARG A 262 11.65 0.92 7.46
C ARG A 262 10.73 -0.22 7.93
N PRO A 263 11.23 -1.25 8.59
CA PRO A 263 10.45 -2.43 8.97
C PRO A 263 9.27 -2.09 9.88
N GLU A 264 9.40 -1.08 10.71
CA GLU A 264 8.35 -0.61 11.62
C GLU A 264 7.15 0.04 10.90
N GLN A 265 7.27 0.39 9.64
CA GLN A 265 6.20 1.03 8.89
C GLN A 265 5.35 0.04 8.09
N TRP A 266 5.72 -1.25 8.00
CA TRP A 266 4.95 -2.24 7.27
C TRP A 266 3.96 -2.99 8.16
N PHE A 267 2.85 -3.43 7.55
CA PHE A 267 1.74 -4.11 8.21
C PHE A 267 2.01 -5.61 8.42
N TRP A 268 2.83 -5.98 9.42
CA TRP A 268 3.29 -7.34 9.69
C TRP A 268 2.21 -8.34 10.14
N VAL A 269 1.03 -7.92 10.52
CA VAL A 269 -0.01 -8.80 11.09
C VAL A 269 -0.78 -9.62 10.07
N HIS A 270 -0.58 -9.45 8.77
CA HIS A 270 -1.23 -10.27 7.76
C HIS A 270 -0.49 -11.59 7.49
N ARG A 271 -1.20 -12.60 6.95
CA ARG A 271 -0.61 -13.89 6.59
C ARG A 271 0.09 -13.79 5.24
N ARG A 272 1.33 -13.35 5.20
CA ARG A 272 2.09 -13.19 3.95
C ARG A 272 2.66 -14.52 3.45
N TRP A 273 3.16 -15.34 4.34
CA TRP A 273 3.68 -16.67 4.05
C TRP A 273 2.73 -17.75 4.55
N PRO A 274 2.79 -18.98 3.95
CA PRO A 274 2.15 -20.12 4.57
C PRO A 274 2.78 -20.40 5.94
N ASP A 275 1.97 -20.90 6.86
CA ASP A 275 2.40 -21.31 8.22
C ASP A 275 3.34 -22.50 8.14
#